data_2e1ca5440dcfa1d227c46b69da338e3a
#
_entry.id   2e1ca5440dcfa1d227c46b69da338e3a
#
_cell.length_a   1.000
_cell.length_b   1.000
_cell.length_c   1.000
_cell.angle_alpha   90.00
_cell.angle_beta   90.00
_cell.angle_gamma   90.00
#
_symmetry.space_group_name_H-M   'P 1'
#
loop_
_entity.id
_entity.type
_entity.pdbx_description
1 polymer ?
#
loop_
_entity_poly.entity_id
_entity_poly.type
_entity_poly.pdbx_seq_one_letter_code
_entity_poly.pdbx_strand_id
1 'polypeptide(L)'
;MSRMPHSRSVLRTVAPLSLGGLALWCATMAGAQAQEARPAAEAGAASRIARVTVYPGSATVERVARVPAGARSLTLGCLPASIDAQSLQISADPAVRVGEFNVLTEDRDVAAACASPLDGRIRELEDQIAGVKAESSALQLVDGYLRGVAGVGGIVAGDDAATPPTTAAAGRTASPTPAQITATAEVLRKSGQDAFTRAHQLKRKQEALELALKPLVAERDRVAGQRARVVTVSINLAAERDAELRLSYQVRGPGWQPTYRATLDSANSTVLLERQALVAQNSGEDWSGVQLTLSTGQPGRATQGRLPRAWTLDVAPPPQPVAAAPAMAMAAPAPPASPAPLARSRMAEEAMPSFDVSSIDKGFATEFAVPQRITVPSNGQRVTLALGSQTATATLITRTAPAVEEAAYLIAQMAQPAGVWPAGAVGLYRDGAFVGTGRIDFASASAGTPAGSTNLSFGRDELVTVRAEAVQDLTGSTGFTGSRTERKTRRAYSVDNRHKTAITLQVLHAAPVSRNEKIEVESRYQPQPADLAWDRSPGTVAWQQSLAAGATAQFSAEHTIRYPKDIQLQERQ
;
A
#
# COMPACT_ATOMS: atom_id res chain seq x y z
N MET A 1 -46.77 36.99 -37.30
CA MET A 1 -47.67 37.72 -36.36
C MET A 1 -46.82 38.11 -35.19
N SER A 2 -46.47 39.34 -35.17
CA SER A 2 -46.79 40.47 -34.28
C SER A 2 -45.98 40.43 -32.99
N ARG A 3 -45.31 41.35 -32.52
CA ARG A 3 -44.97 42.79 -32.76
C ARG A 3 -43.99 43.18 -31.64
N MET A 4 -42.96 43.90 -32.00
CA MET A 4 -42.30 44.88 -31.10
C MET A 4 -43.31 45.95 -30.62
N PRO A 5 -43.08 46.86 -29.63
CA PRO A 5 -42.12 47.91 -29.78
C PRO A 5 -41.47 48.51 -28.49
N HIS A 6 -40.31 49.16 -28.64
CA HIS A 6 -39.97 50.60 -28.37
C HIS A 6 -40.13 51.20 -26.99
N SER A 7 -39.05 51.86 -26.48
CA SER A 7 -38.89 53.32 -26.40
C SER A 7 -37.69 53.67 -25.49
N ARG A 8 -36.59 54.36 -25.89
CA ARG A 8 -36.36 55.83 -25.91
C ARG A 8 -36.54 56.42 -24.50
N SER A 9 -35.67 57.25 -23.92
CA SER A 9 -34.72 58.32 -24.27
C SER A 9 -34.32 58.97 -22.94
N VAL A 10 -33.32 59.75 -22.64
CA VAL A 10 -32.83 61.05 -23.08
C VAL A 10 -31.83 61.56 -22.04
N LEU A 11 -30.66 61.94 -22.46
CA LEU A 11 -29.91 63.17 -22.25
C LEU A 11 -30.05 63.96 -20.93
N ARG A 12 -28.92 64.34 -20.31
CA ARG A 12 -28.50 65.72 -20.08
C ARG A 12 -27.11 65.85 -19.45
N THR A 13 -26.24 66.43 -20.23
CA THR A 13 -25.16 67.36 -20.06
C THR A 13 -25.28 68.32 -18.89
N VAL A 14 -24.19 68.63 -18.19
CA VAL A 14 -23.73 70.00 -17.81
C VAL A 14 -22.25 69.91 -17.38
N ALA A 15 -21.37 70.65 -18.08
CA ALA A 15 -20.16 71.30 -17.59
C ALA A 15 -20.52 72.71 -17.20
N PRO A 16 -19.75 73.60 -16.53
CA PRO A 16 -18.42 74.03 -16.94
C PRO A 16 -17.43 74.55 -15.85
N LEU A 17 -16.22 74.93 -16.34
CA LEU A 17 -15.37 76.10 -15.98
C LEU A 17 -14.67 76.11 -14.61
N SER A 18 -13.42 76.49 -14.37
CA SER A 18 -12.34 77.15 -15.15
C SER A 18 -11.24 77.56 -14.17
N LEU A 19 -10.07 77.89 -14.72
CA LEU A 19 -8.96 78.72 -14.18
C LEU A 19 -8.01 78.02 -13.22
N GLY A 20 -6.72 78.03 -13.36
CA GLY A 20 -5.80 78.85 -14.13
C GLY A 20 -4.43 78.71 -13.47
N GLY A 21 -3.37 78.76 -14.20
CA GLY A 21 -2.15 79.28 -13.64
C GLY A 21 -0.86 78.52 -13.87
N LEU A 22 -0.14 79.00 -14.82
CA LEU A 22 1.30 79.22 -14.93
C LEU A 22 2.28 78.07 -15.13
N ALA A 23 2.94 78.22 -16.23
CA ALA A 23 4.09 77.53 -16.76
C ALA A 23 5.33 77.54 -15.86
N LEU A 24 6.12 76.51 -15.88
CA LEU A 24 7.58 76.58 -15.84
C LEU A 24 8.18 75.46 -16.69
N TRP A 25 8.84 75.89 -17.73
CA TRP A 25 9.66 75.05 -18.62
C TRP A 25 10.89 74.54 -17.85
N CYS A 26 11.12 73.20 -17.81
CA CYS A 26 12.42 72.61 -17.68
C CYS A 26 12.53 71.41 -18.64
N ALA A 27 13.26 71.66 -19.72
CA ALA A 27 13.71 70.61 -20.63
C ALA A 27 14.77 69.74 -19.92
N THR A 28 14.44 68.51 -19.71
CA THR A 28 15.41 67.48 -19.41
C THR A 28 15.35 66.37 -20.46
N MET A 29 16.44 66.23 -21.17
CA MET A 29 16.75 65.13 -22.07
C MET A 29 16.50 63.78 -21.39
N ALA A 30 15.45 63.09 -21.75
CA ALA A 30 15.27 61.69 -21.37
C ALA A 30 16.02 60.83 -22.38
N GLY A 31 17.20 60.37 -21.97
CA GLY A 31 17.86 59.26 -22.65
C GLY A 31 16.96 58.04 -22.64
N ALA A 32 16.56 57.58 -23.80
CA ALA A 32 15.94 56.27 -23.98
C ALA A 32 16.96 55.19 -23.62
N GLN A 33 16.98 54.76 -22.38
CA GLN A 33 17.57 53.48 -22.03
C GLN A 33 16.70 52.42 -22.65
N ALA A 34 17.20 51.79 -23.72
CA ALA A 34 16.67 50.50 -24.18
C ALA A 34 16.77 49.52 -23.01
N GLN A 35 15.64 49.28 -22.38
CA GLN A 35 15.50 48.24 -21.39
C GLN A 35 15.64 46.90 -22.17
N GLU A 36 16.86 46.35 -22.17
CA GLU A 36 17.09 45.00 -22.62
C GLU A 36 16.05 44.14 -21.91
N ALA A 37 15.12 43.58 -22.70
CA ALA A 37 14.16 42.61 -22.23
C ALA A 37 15.00 41.45 -21.65
N ARG A 38 15.09 41.37 -20.32
CA ARG A 38 15.54 40.18 -19.65
C ARG A 38 14.80 39.01 -20.28
N PRO A 39 15.48 37.96 -20.76
CA PRO A 39 14.80 36.77 -21.20
C PRO A 39 13.89 36.34 -20.03
N ALA A 40 12.61 36.21 -20.34
CA ALA A 40 11.61 35.73 -19.38
C ALA A 40 12.19 34.41 -18.82
N ALA A 41 12.46 34.43 -17.53
CA ALA A 41 12.90 33.23 -16.84
C ALA A 41 11.91 32.12 -17.23
N GLU A 42 12.40 31.04 -17.81
CA GLU A 42 11.64 29.84 -18.12
C GLU A 42 11.00 29.34 -16.82
N ALA A 43 9.84 29.85 -16.51
CA ALA A 43 9.03 29.34 -15.41
C ALA A 43 8.63 27.92 -15.85
N GLY A 44 9.17 26.93 -15.18
CA GLY A 44 8.77 25.55 -15.40
C GLY A 44 7.24 25.47 -15.39
N ALA A 45 6.65 24.99 -16.48
CA ALA A 45 5.20 24.97 -16.59
C ALA A 45 4.62 24.03 -15.54
N ALA A 46 3.67 24.55 -14.78
CA ALA A 46 2.95 23.73 -13.80
C ALA A 46 2.21 22.61 -14.54
N SER A 47 2.64 21.36 -14.34
CA SER A 47 1.97 20.18 -14.86
C SER A 47 1.26 19.43 -13.74
N ARG A 48 0.15 18.76 -14.08
CA ARG A 48 -0.59 17.92 -13.14
C ARG A 48 -0.75 16.52 -13.69
N ILE A 49 -0.71 15.51 -12.81
CA ILE A 49 -1.07 14.15 -13.16
C ILE A 49 -2.58 14.09 -13.37
N ALA A 50 -3.02 13.68 -14.55
CA ALA A 50 -4.42 13.58 -14.91
C ALA A 50 -4.95 12.16 -14.79
N ARG A 51 -4.17 11.18 -15.29
CA ARG A 51 -4.54 9.77 -15.31
C ARG A 51 -3.36 8.91 -14.94
N VAL A 52 -3.64 7.79 -14.28
CA VAL A 52 -2.65 6.74 -14.00
C VAL A 52 -3.25 5.38 -14.32
N THR A 53 -2.54 4.58 -15.12
CA THR A 53 -2.86 3.17 -15.33
C THR A 53 -1.87 2.32 -14.58
N VAL A 54 -2.34 1.57 -13.57
CA VAL A 54 -1.49 0.73 -12.71
C VAL A 54 -1.51 -0.71 -13.19
N TYR A 55 -0.32 -1.27 -13.35
CA TYR A 55 -0.07 -2.67 -13.70
C TYR A 55 0.53 -3.42 -12.51
N PRO A 56 0.60 -4.75 -12.53
CA PRO A 56 1.37 -5.49 -11.53
C PRO A 56 2.88 -5.20 -11.61
N GLY A 57 3.38 -4.23 -10.81
CA GLY A 57 4.80 -3.86 -10.73
C GLY A 57 5.23 -2.61 -11.51
N SER A 58 4.33 -1.93 -12.20
CA SER A 58 4.60 -0.66 -12.91
C SER A 58 3.34 0.18 -13.03
N ALA A 59 3.49 1.44 -13.44
CA ALA A 59 2.37 2.29 -13.82
C ALA A 59 2.71 3.17 -15.01
N THR A 60 1.70 3.47 -15.84
CA THR A 60 1.76 4.54 -16.84
C THR A 60 1.12 5.77 -16.26
N VAL A 61 1.89 6.86 -16.17
CA VAL A 61 1.44 8.17 -15.67
C VAL A 61 1.24 9.10 -16.84
N GLU A 62 0.07 9.73 -16.90
CA GLU A 62 -0.27 10.75 -17.90
C GLU A 62 -0.37 12.11 -17.20
N ARG A 63 0.50 13.03 -17.58
CA ARG A 63 0.53 14.42 -17.09
C ARG A 63 0.01 15.35 -18.16
N VAL A 64 -0.65 16.41 -17.72
CA VAL A 64 -1.17 17.48 -18.57
C VAL A 64 -0.50 18.79 -18.17
N ALA A 65 0.03 19.51 -19.15
CA ALA A 65 0.59 20.83 -19.00
C ALA A 65 -0.08 21.82 -19.95
N ARG A 66 -0.29 23.05 -19.51
CA ARG A 66 -0.76 24.14 -20.37
C ARG A 66 0.39 24.71 -21.17
N VAL A 67 0.16 24.93 -22.46
CA VAL A 67 1.08 25.57 -23.38
C VAL A 67 0.44 26.89 -23.81
N PRO A 68 1.00 28.04 -23.41
CA PRO A 68 0.46 29.34 -23.84
C PRO A 68 0.71 29.60 -25.31
N ALA A 69 -0.12 30.41 -25.92
CA ALA A 69 0.05 30.88 -27.31
C ALA A 69 1.44 31.51 -27.49
N GLY A 70 2.08 31.19 -28.60
CA GLY A 70 3.41 31.72 -28.92
C GLY A 70 4.58 31.05 -28.20
N ALA A 71 4.32 30.02 -27.35
CA ALA A 71 5.39 29.27 -26.71
C ALA A 71 6.26 28.56 -27.73
N ARG A 72 7.58 28.56 -27.50
CA ARG A 72 8.58 27.87 -28.33
C ARG A 72 9.28 26.73 -27.60
N SER A 73 9.19 26.72 -26.29
CA SER A 73 9.72 25.66 -25.44
C SER A 73 8.81 25.44 -24.24
N LEU A 74 8.82 24.22 -23.71
CA LEU A 74 8.12 23.82 -22.49
C LEU A 74 9.06 22.95 -21.66
N THR A 75 9.30 23.33 -20.42
CA THR A 75 10.12 22.54 -19.50
C THR A 75 9.24 21.96 -18.41
N LEU A 76 9.22 20.63 -18.31
CA LEU A 76 8.55 19.85 -17.28
C LEU A 76 9.58 19.30 -16.33
N GLY A 77 9.74 19.92 -15.19
CA GLY A 77 10.72 19.55 -14.18
C GLY A 77 10.12 18.73 -13.03
N CYS A 78 11.00 18.29 -12.14
CA CYS A 78 10.65 17.55 -10.93
C CYS A 78 9.89 16.24 -11.17
N LEU A 79 10.15 15.57 -12.28
CA LEU A 79 9.61 14.25 -12.55
C LEU A 79 10.43 13.19 -11.79
N PRO A 80 9.84 12.04 -11.41
CA PRO A 80 10.52 11.04 -10.62
C PRO A 80 11.66 10.37 -11.39
N ALA A 81 12.79 10.12 -10.75
CA ALA A 81 13.93 9.42 -11.36
C ALA A 81 13.63 7.97 -11.78
N SER A 82 12.49 7.42 -11.32
CA SER A 82 12.01 6.08 -11.67
C SER A 82 11.37 6.00 -13.07
N ILE A 83 11.32 7.12 -13.80
CA ILE A 83 10.80 7.15 -15.18
C ILE A 83 11.65 6.24 -16.08
N ASP A 84 10.98 5.45 -16.88
CA ASP A 84 11.58 4.79 -18.02
C ASP A 84 11.59 5.76 -19.22
N ALA A 85 12.75 6.35 -19.50
CA ALA A 85 12.90 7.34 -20.57
C ALA A 85 12.54 6.80 -21.96
N GLN A 86 12.63 5.47 -22.17
CA GLN A 86 12.25 4.85 -23.45
C GLN A 86 10.73 4.76 -23.62
N SER A 87 9.98 4.84 -22.54
CA SER A 87 8.52 4.81 -22.54
C SER A 87 7.88 6.19 -22.74
N LEU A 88 8.70 7.26 -22.79
CA LEU A 88 8.22 8.62 -22.85
C LEU A 88 7.49 8.90 -24.17
N GLN A 89 6.26 9.35 -24.06
CA GLN A 89 5.42 9.75 -25.19
C GLN A 89 4.87 11.14 -24.97
N ILE A 90 4.97 11.99 -26.00
CA ILE A 90 4.47 13.36 -25.99
C ILE A 90 3.35 13.44 -27.02
N SER A 91 2.19 13.89 -26.60
CA SER A 91 1.06 14.20 -27.46
C SER A 91 0.53 15.60 -27.12
N ALA A 92 0.09 16.32 -28.12
CA ALA A 92 -0.40 17.68 -27.96
C ALA A 92 -1.66 17.93 -28.79
N ASP A 93 -2.40 18.98 -28.44
CA ASP A 93 -3.48 19.50 -29.28
C ASP A 93 -2.94 19.81 -30.70
N PRO A 94 -3.73 19.65 -31.77
CA PRO A 94 -3.32 19.97 -33.15
C PRO A 94 -2.78 21.40 -33.36
N ALA A 95 -3.09 22.33 -32.46
CA ALA A 95 -2.55 23.68 -32.49
C ALA A 95 -1.10 23.80 -31.99
N VAL A 96 -0.50 22.71 -31.51
CA VAL A 96 0.87 22.66 -31.03
C VAL A 96 1.68 21.71 -31.89
N ARG A 97 2.70 22.20 -32.54
CA ARG A 97 3.69 21.37 -33.23
C ARG A 97 4.79 21.01 -32.24
N VAL A 98 4.90 19.74 -31.93
CA VAL A 98 5.96 19.22 -31.05
C VAL A 98 7.18 18.92 -31.90
N GLY A 99 8.33 19.47 -31.53
CA GLY A 99 9.62 19.22 -32.14
C GLY A 99 10.44 18.18 -31.34
N GLU A 100 11.72 18.45 -31.19
CA GLU A 100 12.62 17.61 -30.40
C GLU A 100 12.40 17.81 -28.89
N PHE A 101 12.75 16.79 -28.12
CA PHE A 101 12.76 16.89 -26.66
C PHE A 101 14.05 16.33 -26.08
N ASN A 102 14.43 16.85 -24.92
CA ASN A 102 15.59 16.41 -24.18
C ASN A 102 15.18 15.98 -22.76
N VAL A 103 15.85 14.95 -22.24
CA VAL A 103 15.63 14.39 -20.90
C VAL A 103 16.90 14.56 -20.09
N LEU A 104 16.86 15.40 -19.08
CA LEU A 104 17.99 15.65 -18.17
C LEU A 104 17.68 15.04 -16.81
N THR A 105 18.65 14.35 -16.22
CA THR A 105 18.57 13.87 -14.84
C THR A 105 19.52 14.72 -14.00
N GLU A 106 18.99 15.34 -12.96
CA GLU A 106 19.71 16.26 -12.09
C GLU A 106 19.41 16.00 -10.62
N ASP A 107 20.22 16.58 -9.73
CA ASP A 107 19.98 16.48 -8.30
C ASP A 107 18.81 17.39 -7.92
N ARG A 108 17.95 16.89 -7.02
CA ARG A 108 16.71 17.55 -6.65
C ARG A 108 16.91 18.95 -6.07
N ASP A 109 17.95 19.12 -5.26
CA ASP A 109 18.23 20.40 -4.56
C ASP A 109 18.63 21.52 -5.52
N VAL A 110 19.07 21.17 -6.74
CA VAL A 110 19.45 22.11 -7.79
C VAL A 110 18.29 22.41 -8.74
N ALA A 111 17.32 21.48 -8.84
CA ALA A 111 16.20 21.60 -9.75
C ALA A 111 15.17 22.63 -9.24
N ALA A 112 15.16 23.82 -9.84
CA ALA A 112 14.24 24.91 -9.46
C ALA A 112 12.75 24.51 -9.50
N ALA A 113 12.38 23.59 -10.38
CA ALA A 113 11.02 23.08 -10.51
C ALA A 113 10.58 22.19 -9.32
N CYS A 114 11.50 21.77 -8.47
CA CYS A 114 11.25 20.91 -7.32
C CYS A 114 11.04 21.66 -6.01
N ALA A 115 11.07 23.00 -6.03
CA ALA A 115 10.75 23.79 -4.85
C ALA A 115 9.33 23.46 -4.35
N SER A 116 9.23 23.11 -3.09
CA SER A 116 7.93 22.80 -2.48
C SER A 116 7.15 24.09 -2.24
N PRO A 117 5.83 24.12 -2.50
CA PRO A 117 4.99 25.26 -2.10
C PRO A 117 5.00 25.48 -0.57
N LEU A 118 5.40 24.46 0.20
CA LEU A 118 5.56 24.54 1.66
C LEU A 118 6.83 25.28 2.08
N ASP A 119 7.87 25.34 1.22
CA ASP A 119 9.16 25.94 1.57
C ASP A 119 9.04 27.43 1.97
N GLY A 120 8.13 28.18 1.34
CA GLY A 120 7.84 29.55 1.72
C GLY A 120 7.27 29.65 3.14
N ARG A 121 6.32 28.78 3.47
CA ARG A 121 5.70 28.75 4.80
C ARG A 121 6.64 28.23 5.89
N ILE A 122 7.47 27.26 5.56
CA ILE A 122 8.51 26.74 6.45
C ILE A 122 9.51 27.85 6.80
N ARG A 123 10.06 28.54 5.79
CA ARG A 123 10.97 29.68 6.00
C ARG A 123 10.36 30.78 6.83
N GLU A 124 9.10 31.14 6.56
CA GLU A 124 8.40 32.15 7.36
C GLU A 124 8.32 31.76 8.85
N LEU A 125 8.03 30.50 9.16
CA LEU A 125 8.00 30.01 10.55
C LEU A 125 9.40 29.93 11.16
N GLU A 126 10.41 29.53 10.40
CA GLU A 126 11.80 29.51 10.83
C GLU A 126 12.31 30.93 11.17
N ASP A 127 11.97 31.92 10.33
CA ASP A 127 12.29 33.34 10.57
C ASP A 127 11.57 33.86 11.84
N GLN A 128 10.31 33.50 12.05
CA GLN A 128 9.61 33.85 13.27
C GLN A 128 10.23 33.20 14.52
N ILE A 129 10.65 31.94 14.44
CA ILE A 129 11.36 31.24 15.53
C ILE A 129 12.70 31.93 15.80
N ALA A 130 13.45 32.27 14.77
CA ALA A 130 14.72 32.99 14.90
C ALA A 130 14.52 34.36 15.56
N GLY A 131 13.47 35.12 15.19
CA GLY A 131 13.10 36.36 15.84
C GLY A 131 12.78 36.22 17.33
N VAL A 132 11.98 35.20 17.69
CA VAL A 132 11.65 34.90 19.09
C VAL A 132 12.89 34.47 19.87
N LYS A 133 13.80 33.69 19.29
CA LYS A 133 15.07 33.29 19.91
C LYS A 133 15.98 34.51 20.14
N ALA A 134 16.07 35.43 19.19
CA ALA A 134 16.85 36.66 19.32
C ALA A 134 16.30 37.54 20.46
N GLU A 135 14.98 37.70 20.56
CA GLU A 135 14.34 38.45 21.67
C GLU A 135 14.57 37.75 23.02
N SER A 136 14.49 36.41 23.08
CA SER A 136 14.79 35.64 24.28
C SER A 136 16.26 35.81 24.71
N SER A 137 17.19 35.82 23.76
CA SER A 137 18.61 36.03 24.06
C SER A 137 18.88 37.45 24.59
N ALA A 138 18.19 38.47 24.04
CA ALA A 138 18.27 39.82 24.55
C ALA A 138 17.76 39.94 26.00
N LEU A 139 16.67 39.25 26.33
CA LEU A 139 16.16 39.18 27.70
C LEU A 139 17.13 38.46 28.66
N GLN A 140 17.84 37.44 28.20
CA GLN A 140 18.86 36.75 28.98
C GLN A 140 20.02 37.70 29.37
N LEU A 141 20.42 38.61 28.44
CA LEU A 141 21.41 39.64 28.74
C LEU A 141 20.91 40.61 29.79
N VAL A 142 19.64 41.04 29.72
CA VAL A 142 19.01 41.89 30.74
C VAL A 142 18.95 41.18 32.10
N ASP A 143 18.54 39.90 32.11
CA ASP A 143 18.51 39.10 33.33
C ASP A 143 19.92 38.94 33.95
N GLY A 144 20.94 38.68 33.10
CA GLY A 144 22.34 38.65 33.56
C GLY A 144 22.79 39.96 34.15
N TYR A 145 22.43 41.10 33.54
CA TYR A 145 22.71 42.42 34.10
C TYR A 145 22.01 42.66 35.44
N LEU A 146 20.72 42.35 35.53
CA LEU A 146 19.96 42.48 36.78
C LEU A 146 20.55 41.64 37.93
N ARG A 147 20.97 40.42 37.61
CA ARG A 147 21.67 39.56 38.60
C ARG A 147 23.03 40.14 38.99
N GLY A 148 23.80 40.69 38.05
CA GLY A 148 25.04 41.38 38.31
C GLY A 148 24.87 42.56 39.25
N VAL A 149 23.86 43.42 39.00
CA VAL A 149 23.51 44.55 39.88
C VAL A 149 23.04 44.09 41.26
N ALA A 150 22.25 43.01 41.34
CA ALA A 150 21.82 42.44 42.62
C ALA A 150 22.97 41.76 43.38
N GLY A 151 23.96 41.22 42.70
CA GLY A 151 25.10 40.52 43.27
C GLY A 151 26.25 41.43 43.76
N VAL A 152 26.35 42.67 43.23
CA VAL A 152 27.40 43.66 43.66
C VAL A 152 27.17 44.15 45.11
N GLY A 153 26.03 43.84 45.75
CA GLY A 153 25.81 44.07 47.18
C GLY A 153 26.27 42.93 48.11
N GLY A 154 26.77 41.82 47.58
CA GLY A 154 27.22 40.65 48.36
C GLY A 154 28.73 40.52 48.35
N ILE A 155 29.32 40.70 49.51
CA ILE A 155 30.73 40.51 49.85
C ILE A 155 31.15 39.10 49.43
N VAL A 156 32.08 38.97 48.47
CA VAL A 156 32.79 37.71 48.22
C VAL A 156 33.90 37.61 49.26
N ALA A 157 33.65 36.82 50.32
CA ALA A 157 34.73 36.27 51.10
C ALA A 157 35.31 35.08 50.33
N GLY A 158 36.47 35.26 49.72
CA GLY A 158 37.27 34.23 49.04
C GLY A 158 38.69 34.48 49.38
N ASP A 159 39.24 33.66 50.30
CA ASP A 159 40.67 33.52 50.56
C ASP A 159 41.38 33.18 49.24
N ASP A 160 42.33 33.99 48.88
CA ASP A 160 43.71 33.57 48.59
C ASP A 160 44.60 34.75 48.13
N ALA A 161 45.79 34.65 48.63
CA ALA A 161 46.83 35.64 48.78
C ALA A 161 47.39 36.22 47.46
N ALA A 162 47.98 37.43 47.66
CA ALA A 162 49.16 38.04 47.06
C ALA A 162 48.98 39.08 45.94
N THR A 163 49.37 40.26 46.34
CA THR A 163 50.05 41.40 45.69
C THR A 163 49.18 42.64 45.44
N PRO A 164 49.55 43.79 45.97
CA PRO A 164 48.85 45.03 45.79
C PRO A 164 49.29 45.80 44.56
N PRO A 165 48.37 46.39 43.80
CA PRO A 165 48.70 47.56 43.00
C PRO A 165 48.12 48.82 43.61
N THR A 166 48.96 49.73 43.64
CA THR A 166 48.97 51.14 44.01
C THR A 166 47.75 51.92 43.55
N THR A 167 47.16 52.68 44.53
CA THR A 167 46.44 53.96 44.40
C THR A 167 45.68 54.28 43.10
N ALA A 168 44.36 54.17 43.14
CA ALA A 168 43.44 55.06 42.47
C ALA A 168 42.26 55.41 43.42
N ALA A 169 41.94 56.67 43.45
CA ALA A 169 41.04 57.34 44.39
C ALA A 169 39.73 56.60 44.73
N ALA A 170 39.62 56.16 45.95
CA ALA A 170 38.35 55.70 46.53
C ALA A 170 37.42 56.92 46.74
N GLY A 171 36.54 57.14 45.72
CA GLY A 171 35.32 57.88 45.99
C GLY A 171 34.50 57.10 47.02
N ARG A 172 34.35 57.60 48.24
CA ARG A 172 33.45 57.09 49.28
C ARG A 172 32.04 57.13 48.72
N THR A 173 31.55 56.00 48.18
CA THR A 173 30.14 55.83 47.94
C THR A 173 29.47 55.76 49.30
N ALA A 174 28.65 56.77 49.63
CA ALA A 174 27.83 56.81 50.83
C ALA A 174 26.98 55.53 50.87
N SER A 175 27.00 54.86 52.03
CA SER A 175 26.13 53.67 52.23
C SER A 175 24.69 54.02 51.88
N PRO A 176 24.04 53.24 51.04
CA PRO A 176 22.67 53.54 50.58
C PRO A 176 21.73 53.65 51.77
N THR A 177 20.87 54.69 51.80
CA THR A 177 19.87 54.86 52.83
C THR A 177 18.81 53.76 52.72
N PRO A 178 18.11 53.40 53.84
CA PRO A 178 17.04 52.39 53.84
C PRO A 178 15.99 52.64 52.74
N ALA A 179 15.64 53.92 52.49
CA ALA A 179 14.70 54.28 51.44
C ALA A 179 15.23 53.98 50.01
N GLN A 180 16.54 54.18 49.78
CA GLN A 180 17.16 53.85 48.49
C GLN A 180 17.23 52.32 48.28
N ILE A 181 17.51 51.57 49.37
CA ILE A 181 17.52 50.10 49.32
C ILE A 181 16.11 49.57 48.94
N THR A 182 15.06 50.07 49.60
CA THR A 182 13.68 49.68 49.33
C THR A 182 13.26 50.03 47.90
N ALA A 183 13.59 51.26 47.44
CA ALA A 183 13.26 51.68 46.05
C ALA A 183 14.00 50.83 45.00
N THR A 184 15.28 50.51 45.25
CA THR A 184 16.06 49.65 44.32
C THR A 184 15.52 48.23 44.31
N ALA A 185 15.18 47.67 45.49
CA ALA A 185 14.57 46.34 45.61
C ALA A 185 13.22 46.26 44.86
N GLU A 186 12.42 47.31 44.96
CA GLU A 186 11.13 47.36 44.27
C GLU A 186 11.26 47.46 42.72
N VAL A 187 12.21 48.25 42.24
CA VAL A 187 12.55 48.33 40.83
C VAL A 187 13.08 47.00 40.32
N LEU A 188 14.01 46.34 41.03
CA LEU A 188 14.54 45.03 40.68
C LEU A 188 13.43 43.95 40.66
N ARG A 189 12.55 43.97 41.68
CA ARG A 189 11.43 43.03 41.72
C ARG A 189 10.49 43.21 40.52
N LYS A 190 10.12 44.45 40.18
CA LYS A 190 9.25 44.75 39.04
C LYS A 190 9.92 44.40 37.73
N SER A 191 11.15 44.84 37.50
CA SER A 191 11.91 44.56 36.27
C SER A 191 12.16 43.06 36.13
N GLY A 192 12.47 42.34 37.20
CA GLY A 192 12.61 40.87 37.21
C GLY A 192 11.31 40.17 36.86
N GLN A 193 10.19 40.59 37.50
CA GLN A 193 8.88 40.02 37.21
C GLN A 193 8.47 40.24 35.75
N ASP A 194 8.69 41.44 35.20
CA ASP A 194 8.40 41.75 33.79
C ASP A 194 9.29 40.90 32.84
N ALA A 195 10.59 40.78 33.15
CA ALA A 195 11.52 39.96 32.35
C ALA A 195 11.14 38.47 32.36
N PHE A 196 10.83 37.89 33.55
CA PHE A 196 10.40 36.49 33.63
C PHE A 196 9.07 36.23 32.93
N THR A 197 8.12 37.15 33.08
CA THR A 197 6.82 37.05 32.41
C THR A 197 7.02 37.06 30.89
N ARG A 198 7.85 37.98 30.39
CA ARG A 198 8.17 38.07 28.95
C ARG A 198 8.92 36.85 28.45
N ALA A 199 9.93 36.37 29.22
CA ALA A 199 10.66 35.14 28.88
C ALA A 199 9.74 33.92 28.77
N HIS A 200 8.79 33.81 29.73
CA HIS A 200 7.79 32.73 29.68
C HIS A 200 6.88 32.85 28.46
N GLN A 201 6.40 34.05 28.13
CA GLN A 201 5.58 34.28 26.92
C GLN A 201 6.33 33.93 25.63
N LEU A 202 7.62 34.33 25.51
CA LEU A 202 8.45 34.00 24.37
C LEU A 202 8.70 32.52 24.24
N LYS A 203 8.97 31.83 25.35
CA LYS A 203 9.11 30.37 25.37
C LYS A 203 7.85 29.67 24.85
N ARG A 204 6.68 30.06 25.34
CA ARG A 204 5.39 29.51 24.87
C ARG A 204 5.16 29.81 23.38
N LYS A 205 5.51 31.00 22.91
CA LYS A 205 5.42 31.37 21.49
C LYS A 205 6.37 30.54 20.64
N GLN A 206 7.60 30.32 21.09
CA GLN A 206 8.57 29.47 20.40
C GLN A 206 8.04 28.02 20.29
N GLU A 207 7.60 27.43 21.39
CA GLU A 207 7.03 26.08 21.42
C GLU A 207 5.84 25.93 20.45
N ALA A 208 4.95 26.93 20.39
CA ALA A 208 3.81 26.93 19.47
C ALA A 208 4.24 27.01 18.01
N LEU A 209 5.26 27.82 17.68
CA LEU A 209 5.80 27.94 16.33
C LEU A 209 6.53 26.64 15.91
N GLU A 210 7.32 26.04 16.81
CA GLU A 210 8.01 24.76 16.55
C GLU A 210 7.00 23.62 16.35
N LEU A 211 5.90 23.61 17.12
CA LEU A 211 4.82 22.65 16.95
C LEU A 211 4.11 22.82 15.60
N ALA A 212 3.93 24.07 15.14
CA ALA A 212 3.35 24.38 13.83
C ALA A 212 4.30 24.03 12.66
N LEU A 213 5.62 24.19 12.85
CA LEU A 213 6.64 23.87 11.86
C LEU A 213 6.77 22.38 11.61
N LYS A 214 6.75 21.57 12.68
CA LYS A 214 7.01 20.12 12.62
C LYS A 214 6.17 19.36 11.57
N PRO A 215 4.84 19.52 11.48
CA PRO A 215 4.04 18.82 10.46
C PRO A 215 4.35 19.29 9.03
N LEU A 216 4.68 20.57 8.82
CA LEU A 216 5.01 21.09 7.50
C LEU A 216 6.35 20.54 6.98
N VAL A 217 7.36 20.44 7.85
CA VAL A 217 8.63 19.80 7.53
C VAL A 217 8.43 18.33 7.23
N ALA A 218 7.66 17.61 8.07
CA ALA A 218 7.35 16.20 7.85
C ALA A 218 6.60 15.98 6.53
N GLU A 219 5.65 16.86 6.18
CA GLU A 219 4.91 16.80 4.92
C GLU A 219 5.81 17.10 3.71
N ARG A 220 6.65 18.15 3.79
CA ARG A 220 7.65 18.44 2.77
C ARG A 220 8.59 17.25 2.54
N ASP A 221 9.14 16.67 3.61
CA ASP A 221 10.10 15.57 3.53
C ASP A 221 9.43 14.28 3.04
N ARG A 222 8.15 14.07 3.35
CA ARG A 222 7.34 12.98 2.81
C ARG A 222 7.16 13.11 1.29
N VAL A 223 6.82 14.32 0.81
CA VAL A 223 6.64 14.60 -0.62
C VAL A 223 7.98 14.61 -1.35
N ALA A 224 9.03 15.15 -0.70
CA ALA A 224 10.37 15.16 -1.26
C ALA A 224 10.91 13.75 -1.49
N GLY A 225 10.44 12.77 -0.73
CA GLY A 225 10.89 11.38 -0.83
C GLY A 225 12.41 11.26 -0.63
N GLN A 226 12.90 10.06 -0.40
CA GLN A 226 14.33 9.80 -0.20
C GLN A 226 15.14 9.81 -1.51
N ARG A 227 14.60 10.34 -2.62
CA ARG A 227 15.26 10.32 -3.92
C ARG A 227 15.92 11.66 -4.18
N ALA A 228 17.23 11.64 -4.15
CA ALA A 228 18.07 12.82 -4.41
C ALA A 228 18.02 13.28 -5.88
N ARG A 229 17.55 12.44 -6.83
CA ARG A 229 17.58 12.74 -8.27
C ARG A 229 16.18 12.85 -8.84
N VAL A 230 16.03 13.79 -9.79
CA VAL A 230 14.80 14.08 -10.53
C VAL A 230 15.08 14.17 -12.02
N VAL A 231 14.02 14.06 -12.82
CA VAL A 231 14.09 14.17 -14.27
C VAL A 231 13.41 15.45 -14.70
N THR A 232 14.06 16.18 -15.60
CA THR A 232 13.53 17.36 -16.28
C THR A 232 13.41 17.04 -17.77
N VAL A 233 12.22 17.26 -18.34
CA VAL A 233 11.94 17.07 -19.78
C VAL A 233 11.76 18.44 -20.41
N SER A 234 12.65 18.82 -21.31
CA SER A 234 12.57 20.05 -22.09
C SER A 234 12.11 19.73 -23.50
N ILE A 235 11.06 20.36 -23.95
CA ILE A 235 10.37 20.09 -25.22
C ILE A 235 10.40 21.37 -26.05
N ASN A 236 10.96 21.31 -27.26
CA ASN A 236 10.85 22.36 -28.26
C ASN A 236 9.50 22.21 -28.97
N LEU A 237 8.76 23.29 -29.08
CA LEU A 237 7.41 23.27 -29.64
C LEU A 237 7.07 24.62 -30.27
N ALA A 238 6.00 24.67 -31.05
CA ALA A 238 5.42 25.91 -31.54
C ALA A 238 3.90 25.85 -31.32
N ALA A 239 3.39 26.75 -30.48
CA ALA A 239 1.96 26.87 -30.17
C ALA A 239 1.35 28.08 -30.85
N GLU A 240 0.32 27.85 -31.64
CA GLU A 240 -0.43 28.94 -32.35
C GLU A 240 -1.46 29.61 -31.44
N ARG A 241 -1.96 28.86 -30.47
CA ARG A 241 -2.94 29.30 -29.46
C ARG A 241 -2.71 28.58 -28.15
N ASP A 242 -3.40 29.01 -27.09
CA ASP A 242 -3.41 28.25 -25.81
C ASP A 242 -3.90 26.81 -26.03
N ALA A 243 -3.14 25.85 -25.53
CA ALA A 243 -3.40 24.46 -25.76
C ALA A 243 -2.92 23.58 -24.59
N GLU A 244 -3.21 22.28 -24.65
CA GLU A 244 -2.72 21.28 -23.70
C GLU A 244 -1.69 20.37 -24.36
N LEU A 245 -0.64 20.08 -23.61
CA LEU A 245 0.34 19.04 -23.91
C LEU A 245 0.20 17.92 -22.89
N ARG A 246 0.23 16.68 -23.37
CA ARG A 246 0.20 15.46 -22.56
C ARG A 246 1.53 14.75 -22.65
N LEU A 247 2.09 14.46 -21.47
CA LEU A 247 3.28 13.65 -21.31
C LEU A 247 2.88 12.33 -20.66
N SER A 248 3.17 11.22 -21.32
CA SER A 248 2.93 9.87 -20.80
C SER A 248 4.27 9.15 -20.62
N TYR A 249 4.45 8.49 -19.49
CA TYR A 249 5.65 7.72 -19.17
C TYR A 249 5.35 6.57 -18.23
N GLN A 250 6.21 5.56 -18.23
CA GLN A 250 6.14 4.47 -17.28
C GLN A 250 7.07 4.70 -16.08
N VAL A 251 6.59 4.28 -14.91
CA VAL A 251 7.36 4.23 -13.67
C VAL A 251 7.37 2.81 -13.13
N ARG A 252 8.51 2.37 -12.59
CA ARG A 252 8.65 1.08 -11.93
C ARG A 252 8.38 1.22 -10.43
N GLY A 253 7.87 0.14 -9.83
CA GLY A 253 7.62 0.08 -8.39
C GLY A 253 6.14 0.17 -7.99
N PRO A 254 5.30 1.02 -8.60
CA PRO A 254 3.87 0.97 -8.37
C PRO A 254 3.28 -0.39 -8.74
N GLY A 255 2.24 -0.78 -8.01
CA GLY A 255 1.55 -2.03 -8.31
C GLY A 255 0.17 -2.09 -7.70
N TRP A 256 -0.61 -3.02 -8.21
CA TRP A 256 -1.88 -3.39 -7.64
C TRP A 256 -2.03 -4.90 -7.59
N GLN A 257 -2.85 -5.37 -6.70
CA GLN A 257 -3.22 -6.78 -6.60
C GLN A 257 -4.70 -6.91 -6.28
N PRO A 258 -5.39 -7.89 -6.88
CA PRO A 258 -6.77 -8.19 -6.54
C PRO A 258 -6.83 -8.77 -5.14
N THR A 259 -7.85 -8.38 -4.40
CA THR A 259 -8.24 -8.97 -3.13
C THR A 259 -9.75 -9.10 -3.09
N TYR A 260 -10.24 -10.01 -2.27
CA TYR A 260 -11.64 -10.37 -2.24
C TYR A 260 -12.13 -10.43 -0.80
N ARG A 261 -13.44 -10.21 -0.65
CA ARG A 261 -14.17 -10.50 0.56
C ARG A 261 -15.35 -11.38 0.19
N ALA A 262 -15.47 -12.53 0.81
CA ALA A 262 -16.60 -13.42 0.62
C ALA A 262 -17.38 -13.53 1.93
N THR A 263 -18.64 -13.15 1.91
CA THR A 263 -19.53 -13.19 3.08
C THR A 263 -20.63 -14.20 2.82
N LEU A 264 -20.65 -15.26 3.61
CA LEU A 264 -21.72 -16.27 3.61
C LEU A 264 -22.82 -15.86 4.56
N ASP A 265 -24.04 -15.82 4.06
CA ASP A 265 -25.29 -15.87 4.83
C ASP A 265 -25.74 -17.34 4.86
N SER A 266 -25.53 -18.00 5.98
CA SER A 266 -25.83 -19.44 6.12
C SER A 266 -27.33 -19.72 6.14
N ALA A 267 -28.15 -18.77 6.62
CA ALA A 267 -29.59 -18.91 6.69
C ALA A 267 -30.26 -18.89 5.30
N ASN A 268 -29.77 -18.02 4.42
CA ASN A 268 -30.28 -17.87 3.05
C ASN A 268 -29.46 -18.66 2.02
N SER A 269 -28.37 -19.30 2.43
CA SER A 269 -27.46 -20.04 1.55
C SER A 269 -26.97 -19.17 0.39
N THR A 270 -26.58 -17.93 0.69
CA THR A 270 -26.04 -16.98 -0.29
C THR A 270 -24.64 -16.51 0.07
N VAL A 271 -23.82 -16.29 -0.94
CA VAL A 271 -22.47 -15.72 -0.80
C VAL A 271 -22.42 -14.38 -1.51
N LEU A 272 -22.14 -13.33 -0.77
CA LEU A 272 -21.76 -12.03 -1.31
C LEU A 272 -20.25 -12.05 -1.55
N LEU A 273 -19.85 -11.94 -2.80
CA LEU A 273 -18.45 -11.86 -3.22
C LEU A 273 -18.13 -10.44 -3.65
N GLU A 274 -17.31 -9.75 -2.87
CA GLU A 274 -16.83 -8.39 -3.13
C GLU A 274 -15.45 -8.45 -3.74
N ARG A 275 -15.27 -7.76 -4.86
CA ARG A 275 -13.98 -7.60 -5.53
C ARG A 275 -13.35 -6.27 -5.12
N GLN A 276 -12.12 -6.30 -4.69
CA GLN A 276 -11.35 -5.17 -4.22
C GLN A 276 -9.96 -5.16 -4.89
N ALA A 277 -9.29 -4.02 -4.86
CA ALA A 277 -7.91 -3.88 -5.27
C ALA A 277 -7.10 -3.20 -4.19
N LEU A 278 -5.93 -3.73 -3.90
CA LEU A 278 -4.90 -3.06 -3.12
C LEU A 278 -3.94 -2.37 -4.08
N VAL A 279 -3.83 -1.05 -3.98
CA VAL A 279 -2.92 -0.23 -4.79
C VAL A 279 -1.88 0.37 -3.88
N ALA A 280 -0.61 0.30 -4.26
CA ALA A 280 0.49 0.96 -3.56
C ALA A 280 1.50 1.50 -4.55
N GLN A 281 2.15 2.61 -4.18
CA GLN A 281 3.19 3.19 -5.02
C GLN A 281 4.27 3.88 -4.18
N ASN A 282 5.47 3.93 -4.76
CA ASN A 282 6.65 4.62 -4.22
C ASN A 282 7.44 5.28 -5.36
N SER A 283 6.72 5.81 -6.37
CA SER A 283 7.34 6.37 -7.58
C SER A 283 8.18 7.61 -7.33
N GLY A 284 7.93 8.33 -6.23
CA GLY A 284 8.56 9.60 -5.88
C GLY A 284 7.66 10.81 -6.13
N GLU A 285 6.42 10.60 -6.61
CA GLU A 285 5.41 11.65 -6.78
C GLU A 285 4.05 11.18 -6.29
N ASP A 286 3.32 12.04 -5.60
CA ASP A 286 1.97 11.75 -5.13
C ASP A 286 0.96 11.84 -6.28
N TRP A 287 0.11 10.83 -6.40
CA TRP A 287 -0.99 10.84 -7.36
C TRP A 287 -2.23 11.44 -6.68
N SER A 288 -2.35 12.77 -6.76
CA SER A 288 -3.41 13.51 -6.07
C SER A 288 -4.61 13.74 -6.99
N GLY A 289 -5.78 13.23 -6.61
CA GLY A 289 -7.03 13.45 -7.36
C GLY A 289 -6.98 12.95 -8.81
N VAL A 290 -6.32 11.83 -9.07
CA VAL A 290 -6.11 11.27 -10.42
C VAL A 290 -7.25 10.34 -10.84
N GLN A 291 -7.48 10.25 -12.15
CA GLN A 291 -8.28 9.18 -12.73
C GLN A 291 -7.45 7.90 -12.77
N LEU A 292 -7.87 6.90 -12.00
CA LEU A 292 -7.15 5.62 -11.90
C LEU A 292 -7.77 4.55 -12.79
N THR A 293 -6.91 3.80 -13.45
CA THR A 293 -7.25 2.55 -14.16
C THR A 293 -6.33 1.45 -13.66
N LEU A 294 -6.87 0.29 -13.33
CA LEU A 294 -6.12 -0.91 -12.97
C LEU A 294 -6.11 -1.86 -14.15
N SER A 295 -4.96 -2.36 -14.55
CA SER A 295 -4.84 -3.26 -15.68
C SER A 295 -4.15 -4.56 -15.29
N THR A 296 -4.63 -5.70 -15.82
CA THR A 296 -3.98 -6.99 -15.70
C THR A 296 -2.80 -7.17 -16.66
N GLY A 297 -2.62 -6.22 -17.57
CA GLY A 297 -1.49 -6.18 -18.51
C GLY A 297 -0.14 -6.13 -17.78
N GLN A 298 0.90 -6.51 -18.49
CA GLN A 298 2.27 -6.54 -17.95
C GLN A 298 3.26 -5.95 -18.95
N PRO A 299 3.27 -4.61 -19.14
CA PRO A 299 4.08 -3.95 -20.17
C PRO A 299 5.60 -4.15 -19.98
N GLY A 300 6.06 -4.51 -18.79
CA GLY A 300 7.48 -4.77 -18.52
C GLY A 300 7.96 -6.20 -18.80
N ARG A 301 7.09 -7.09 -19.30
CA ARG A 301 7.48 -8.45 -19.66
C ARG A 301 8.00 -8.54 -21.10
N ALA A 302 8.74 -9.62 -21.36
CA ALA A 302 9.24 -9.91 -22.69
C ALA A 302 8.10 -9.96 -23.73
N THR A 303 8.28 -9.28 -24.86
CA THR A 303 7.30 -9.18 -25.94
C THR A 303 7.19 -10.46 -26.78
N GLN A 304 8.13 -11.38 -26.61
CA GLN A 304 8.15 -12.67 -27.29
C GLN A 304 8.20 -13.83 -26.31
N GLY A 305 7.42 -14.88 -26.59
CA GLY A 305 7.51 -16.13 -25.87
C GLY A 305 8.85 -16.84 -26.09
N ARG A 306 9.29 -17.63 -25.12
CA ARG A 306 10.47 -18.47 -25.31
C ARG A 306 10.12 -19.60 -26.30
N LEU A 307 10.94 -19.77 -27.31
CA LEU A 307 10.82 -20.90 -28.24
C LEU A 307 11.37 -22.17 -27.57
N PRO A 308 10.75 -23.34 -27.85
CA PRO A 308 11.27 -24.60 -27.37
C PRO A 308 12.65 -24.86 -27.98
N ARG A 309 13.55 -25.39 -27.15
CA ARG A 309 14.84 -25.90 -27.63
C ARG A 309 14.67 -27.35 -28.05
N ALA A 310 15.50 -27.80 -29.02
CA ALA A 310 15.52 -29.18 -29.39
C ALA A 310 15.82 -30.08 -28.17
N TRP A 311 15.01 -31.11 -27.97
CA TRP A 311 15.26 -32.15 -27.00
C TRP A 311 16.24 -33.14 -27.63
N THR A 312 17.52 -32.98 -27.32
CA THR A 312 18.57 -33.89 -27.79
C THR A 312 18.75 -35.03 -26.78
N LEU A 313 18.71 -36.25 -27.29
CA LEU A 313 19.06 -37.44 -26.54
C LEU A 313 20.47 -37.88 -26.98
N ASP A 314 21.36 -38.15 -26.01
CA ASP A 314 22.69 -38.66 -26.25
C ASP A 314 22.99 -39.79 -25.25
N VAL A 315 23.94 -40.63 -25.59
CA VAL A 315 24.37 -41.74 -24.70
C VAL A 315 25.17 -41.13 -23.55
N ALA A 316 24.78 -41.45 -22.32
CA ALA A 316 25.55 -41.02 -21.15
C ALA A 316 26.98 -41.58 -21.23
N PRO A 317 28.02 -40.72 -21.08
CA PRO A 317 29.39 -41.19 -21.01
C PRO A 317 29.54 -42.14 -19.80
N PRO A 318 30.40 -43.20 -19.89
CA PRO A 318 30.61 -44.09 -18.79
C PRO A 318 31.10 -43.33 -17.55
N PRO A 319 30.69 -43.72 -16.34
CA PRO A 319 31.06 -43.04 -15.11
C PRO A 319 32.58 -43.00 -14.97
N GLN A 320 33.14 -41.80 -14.97
CA GLN A 320 34.54 -41.61 -14.65
C GLN A 320 34.76 -41.88 -13.16
N PRO A 321 35.79 -42.63 -12.76
CA PRO A 321 36.10 -42.79 -11.35
C PRO A 321 36.40 -41.40 -10.73
N VAL A 322 35.54 -40.92 -9.86
CA VAL A 322 35.76 -39.72 -9.06
C VAL A 322 36.93 -40.00 -8.10
N ALA A 323 38.06 -39.35 -8.34
CA ALA A 323 39.13 -39.30 -7.35
C ALA A 323 38.55 -38.71 -6.06
N ALA A 324 38.69 -39.41 -4.97
CA ALA A 324 38.21 -38.95 -3.66
C ALA A 324 38.80 -37.58 -3.32
N ALA A 325 37.96 -36.58 -3.28
CA ALA A 325 38.34 -35.27 -2.79
C ALA A 325 38.63 -35.33 -1.27
N PRO A 326 39.69 -34.70 -0.77
CA PRO A 326 39.97 -34.65 0.66
C PRO A 326 38.81 -34.01 1.40
N ALA A 327 38.36 -34.63 2.48
CA ALA A 327 37.29 -34.13 3.34
C ALA A 327 37.66 -32.77 3.91
N MET A 328 37.00 -31.74 3.42
CA MET A 328 37.02 -30.39 4.03
C MET A 328 36.19 -30.48 5.32
N ALA A 329 36.81 -30.08 6.41
CA ALA A 329 36.17 -29.99 7.71
C ALA A 329 34.95 -29.05 7.63
N MET A 330 33.77 -29.56 7.97
CA MET A 330 32.54 -28.78 8.07
C MET A 330 32.65 -27.76 9.20
N ALA A 331 32.55 -26.49 8.86
CA ALA A 331 32.35 -25.43 9.84
C ALA A 331 30.98 -25.60 10.51
N ALA A 332 30.95 -25.46 11.83
CA ALA A 332 29.74 -25.58 12.63
C ALA A 332 28.67 -24.53 12.22
N PRO A 333 27.37 -24.91 12.20
CA PRO A 333 26.31 -23.96 11.86
C PRO A 333 26.14 -22.91 12.97
N ALA A 334 25.95 -21.65 12.56
CA ALA A 334 25.63 -20.54 13.44
C ALA A 334 24.22 -20.72 14.07
N PRO A 335 24.01 -20.29 15.31
CA PRO A 335 22.72 -20.43 15.97
C PRO A 335 21.65 -19.57 15.30
N PRO A 336 20.37 -20.02 15.28
CA PRO A 336 19.28 -19.29 14.66
C PRO A 336 18.95 -18.01 15.43
N ALA A 337 18.76 -16.91 14.70
CA ALA A 337 18.30 -15.67 15.24
C ALA A 337 16.86 -15.78 15.75
N SER A 338 16.60 -15.29 16.96
CA SER A 338 15.28 -15.24 17.57
C SER A 338 14.34 -14.32 16.79
N PRO A 339 13.08 -14.73 16.54
CA PRO A 339 12.12 -13.87 15.87
C PRO A 339 11.65 -12.72 16.78
N ALA A 340 11.68 -11.51 16.25
CA ALA A 340 11.13 -10.33 16.89
C ALA A 340 9.58 -10.42 16.96
N PRO A 341 8.95 -9.94 18.04
CA PRO A 341 7.49 -9.97 18.17
C PRO A 341 6.84 -8.98 17.22
N LEU A 342 6.00 -9.48 16.32
CA LEU A 342 5.15 -8.67 15.45
C LEU A 342 4.02 -8.06 16.28
N ALA A 343 4.07 -6.75 16.48
CA ALA A 343 2.96 -5.98 17.03
C ALA A 343 1.80 -5.98 16.01
N ARG A 344 0.72 -6.69 16.34
CA ARG A 344 -0.54 -6.64 15.59
C ARG A 344 -1.31 -5.39 15.99
N SER A 345 -1.25 -4.35 15.18
CA SER A 345 -2.20 -3.25 15.26
C SER A 345 -3.55 -3.73 14.70
N ARG A 346 -4.55 -3.81 15.55
CA ARG A 346 -5.96 -3.95 15.14
C ARG A 346 -6.40 -2.61 14.58
N MET A 347 -6.42 -2.47 13.26
CA MET A 347 -7.15 -1.37 12.62
C MET A 347 -8.65 -1.68 12.67
N ALA A 348 -9.42 -0.74 13.18
CA ALA A 348 -10.87 -0.76 13.05
C ALA A 348 -11.23 -0.73 11.56
N GLU A 349 -12.01 -1.69 11.12
CA GLU A 349 -12.45 -1.86 9.75
C GLU A 349 -13.61 -0.88 9.49
N GLU A 350 -13.27 0.32 8.98
CA GLU A 350 -14.29 1.24 8.46
C GLU A 350 -14.95 0.63 7.24
N ALA A 351 -16.28 0.74 7.16
CA ALA A 351 -17.04 0.29 6.01
C ALA A 351 -16.54 0.99 4.74
N MET A 352 -16.04 0.21 3.80
CA MET A 352 -15.47 0.73 2.55
C MET A 352 -16.56 1.31 1.66
N PRO A 353 -16.38 2.51 1.09
CA PRO A 353 -17.29 3.03 0.07
C PRO A 353 -17.25 2.12 -1.16
N SER A 354 -18.42 1.69 -1.64
CA SER A 354 -18.53 0.94 -2.89
C SER A 354 -18.54 1.91 -4.07
N PHE A 355 -17.72 1.63 -5.08
CA PHE A 355 -17.69 2.39 -6.33
C PHE A 355 -18.12 1.46 -7.48
N ASP A 356 -18.97 1.95 -8.37
CA ASP A 356 -19.26 1.25 -9.60
C ASP A 356 -18.06 1.34 -10.54
N VAL A 357 -17.32 0.24 -10.64
CA VAL A 357 -16.17 0.12 -11.52
C VAL A 357 -16.56 -0.68 -12.75
N SER A 358 -16.44 -0.06 -13.93
CA SER A 358 -16.62 -0.77 -15.18
C SER A 358 -15.36 -1.56 -15.53
N SER A 359 -15.51 -2.86 -15.84
CA SER A 359 -14.45 -3.67 -16.43
C SER A 359 -14.53 -3.59 -17.94
N ILE A 360 -13.41 -3.29 -18.59
CA ILE A 360 -13.29 -3.23 -20.04
C ILE A 360 -12.34 -4.34 -20.47
N ASP A 361 -12.86 -5.28 -21.27
CA ASP A 361 -12.04 -6.31 -21.90
C ASP A 361 -11.45 -5.74 -23.20
N LYS A 362 -10.12 -5.60 -23.24
CA LYS A 362 -9.38 -5.13 -24.43
C LYS A 362 -8.77 -6.27 -25.25
N GLY A 363 -9.24 -7.49 -25.07
CA GLY A 363 -8.79 -8.67 -25.80
C GLY A 363 -7.44 -9.24 -25.34
N PHE A 364 -6.54 -8.42 -24.80
CA PHE A 364 -5.22 -8.85 -24.28
C PHE A 364 -5.03 -8.57 -22.79
N ALA A 365 -5.81 -7.66 -22.22
CA ALA A 365 -5.78 -7.32 -20.81
C ALA A 365 -7.15 -6.78 -20.38
N THR A 366 -7.53 -7.07 -19.14
CA THR A 366 -8.72 -6.49 -18.53
C THR A 366 -8.34 -5.23 -17.77
N GLU A 367 -9.09 -4.17 -18.01
CA GLU A 367 -8.95 -2.91 -17.32
C GLU A 367 -10.16 -2.63 -16.42
N PHE A 368 -9.89 -2.10 -15.23
CA PHE A 368 -10.89 -1.68 -14.26
C PHE A 368 -10.76 -0.17 -14.09
N ALA A 369 -11.67 0.59 -14.69
CA ALA A 369 -11.69 2.04 -14.55
C ALA A 369 -12.36 2.41 -13.23
N VAL A 370 -11.66 3.14 -12.37
CA VAL A 370 -12.22 3.68 -11.12
C VAL A 370 -12.94 4.99 -11.45
N PRO A 371 -14.26 5.10 -11.25
CA PRO A 371 -15.01 6.26 -11.74
C PRO A 371 -14.70 7.53 -10.97
N GLN A 372 -14.29 7.42 -9.72
CA GLN A 372 -13.94 8.57 -8.88
C GLN A 372 -12.45 8.90 -8.96
N ARG A 373 -12.12 10.17 -8.80
CA ARG A 373 -10.74 10.59 -8.64
C ARG A 373 -10.24 10.20 -7.27
N ILE A 374 -9.07 9.59 -7.22
CA ILE A 374 -8.47 9.12 -5.98
C ILE A 374 -7.07 9.69 -5.78
N THR A 375 -6.62 9.64 -4.54
CA THR A 375 -5.27 10.04 -4.15
C THR A 375 -4.52 8.80 -3.65
N VAL A 376 -3.35 8.53 -4.23
CA VAL A 376 -2.43 7.47 -3.82
C VAL A 376 -1.08 8.10 -3.49
N PRO A 377 -0.71 8.19 -2.22
CA PRO A 377 0.56 8.82 -1.81
C PRO A 377 1.76 7.96 -2.19
N SER A 378 2.91 8.61 -2.42
CA SER A 378 4.17 7.96 -2.79
C SER A 378 5.01 7.50 -1.58
N ASN A 379 4.36 6.90 -0.60
CA ASN A 379 5.00 6.41 0.63
C ASN A 379 4.91 4.90 0.82
N GLY A 380 4.44 4.16 -0.20
CA GLY A 380 4.21 2.72 -0.13
C GLY A 380 2.97 2.31 0.67
N GLN A 381 2.19 3.26 1.17
CA GLN A 381 0.93 2.97 1.86
C GLN A 381 -0.05 2.29 0.89
N ARG A 382 -0.72 1.25 1.38
CA ARG A 382 -1.71 0.52 0.60
C ARG A 382 -3.06 1.22 0.68
N VAL A 383 -3.62 1.50 -0.49
CA VAL A 383 -4.97 2.03 -0.65
C VAL A 383 -5.86 0.89 -1.16
N THR A 384 -6.95 0.60 -0.45
CA THR A 384 -7.91 -0.42 -0.85
C THR A 384 -9.07 0.22 -1.59
N LEU A 385 -9.40 -0.31 -2.76
CA LEU A 385 -10.48 0.17 -3.62
C LEU A 385 -11.50 -0.92 -3.82
N ALA A 386 -12.78 -0.63 -3.66
CA ALA A 386 -13.86 -1.54 -4.05
C ALA A 386 -14.04 -1.50 -5.58
N LEU A 387 -14.10 -2.66 -6.21
CA LEU A 387 -14.26 -2.80 -7.66
C LEU A 387 -15.64 -3.34 -8.07
N GLY A 388 -16.45 -3.77 -7.12
CA GLY A 388 -17.78 -4.28 -7.35
C GLY A 388 -18.09 -5.51 -6.51
N SER A 389 -19.36 -5.93 -6.52
CA SER A 389 -19.83 -7.09 -5.77
C SER A 389 -20.78 -7.92 -6.60
N GLN A 390 -20.88 -9.20 -6.27
CA GLN A 390 -21.81 -10.14 -6.86
C GLN A 390 -22.34 -11.08 -5.78
N THR A 391 -23.65 -11.29 -5.76
CA THR A 391 -24.29 -12.28 -4.89
C THR A 391 -24.58 -13.54 -5.70
N ALA A 392 -24.26 -14.70 -5.13
CA ALA A 392 -24.55 -16.01 -5.71
C ALA A 392 -25.24 -16.89 -4.68
N THR A 393 -26.19 -17.72 -5.14
CA THR A 393 -26.71 -18.81 -4.33
C THR A 393 -25.68 -19.92 -4.20
N ALA A 394 -25.60 -20.54 -3.05
CA ALA A 394 -24.64 -21.58 -2.76
C ALA A 394 -25.32 -22.84 -2.22
N THR A 395 -24.79 -24.01 -2.56
CA THR A 395 -25.10 -25.25 -1.87
C THR A 395 -24.13 -25.43 -0.72
N LEU A 396 -24.65 -25.52 0.50
CA LEU A 396 -23.84 -25.70 1.70
C LEU A 396 -23.54 -27.18 1.93
N ILE A 397 -22.26 -27.50 2.08
CA ILE A 397 -21.76 -28.86 2.30
C ILE A 397 -20.86 -28.84 3.54
N THR A 398 -21.19 -29.66 4.54
CA THR A 398 -20.31 -29.91 5.68
C THR A 398 -19.38 -31.05 5.32
N ARG A 399 -18.10 -30.73 5.09
CA ARG A 399 -17.07 -31.70 4.66
C ARG A 399 -16.14 -32.06 5.79
N THR A 400 -15.81 -33.35 5.89
CA THR A 400 -14.83 -33.85 6.85
C THR A 400 -13.97 -34.94 6.23
N ALA A 401 -12.74 -35.08 6.73
CA ALA A 401 -11.83 -36.18 6.44
C ALA A 401 -11.32 -36.76 7.76
N PRO A 402 -12.10 -37.60 8.46
CA PRO A 402 -11.85 -37.96 9.86
C PRO A 402 -10.53 -38.68 10.11
N ALA A 403 -9.98 -39.38 9.11
CA ALA A 403 -8.68 -40.01 9.21
C ALA A 403 -7.50 -39.02 9.23
N VAL A 404 -7.72 -37.78 8.79
CA VAL A 404 -6.72 -36.71 8.75
C VAL A 404 -6.91 -35.77 9.92
N GLU A 405 -8.18 -35.35 10.16
CA GLU A 405 -8.54 -34.40 11.20
C GLU A 405 -9.98 -34.66 11.67
N GLU A 406 -10.18 -34.74 12.98
CA GLU A 406 -11.51 -34.88 13.59
C GLU A 406 -12.25 -33.53 13.65
N ALA A 407 -12.41 -32.90 12.49
CA ALA A 407 -13.09 -31.63 12.30
C ALA A 407 -13.93 -31.64 11.04
N ALA A 408 -14.99 -30.83 11.05
CA ALA A 408 -15.82 -30.59 9.89
C ALA A 408 -15.70 -29.12 9.45
N TYR A 409 -15.77 -28.89 8.14
CA TYR A 409 -15.66 -27.57 7.52
C TYR A 409 -16.87 -27.25 6.67
N LEU A 410 -17.38 -26.04 6.79
CA LEU A 410 -18.50 -25.57 5.98
C LEU A 410 -17.98 -25.09 4.62
N ILE A 411 -18.41 -25.75 3.56
CA ILE A 411 -18.09 -25.45 2.17
C ILE A 411 -19.34 -24.86 1.51
N ALA A 412 -19.20 -23.70 0.90
CA ALA A 412 -20.19 -23.14 0.00
C ALA A 412 -19.78 -23.43 -1.44
N GLN A 413 -20.56 -24.25 -2.12
CA GLN A 413 -20.42 -24.54 -3.54
C GLN A 413 -21.35 -23.61 -4.32
N MET A 414 -20.79 -22.81 -5.23
CA MET A 414 -21.55 -21.84 -6.01
C MET A 414 -21.08 -21.82 -7.47
N ALA A 415 -21.92 -21.27 -8.36
CA ALA A 415 -21.49 -21.01 -9.74
C ALA A 415 -20.33 -20.03 -9.77
N GLN A 416 -19.42 -20.21 -10.71
CA GLN A 416 -18.34 -19.25 -10.94
C GLN A 416 -18.94 -17.89 -11.33
N PRO A 417 -18.46 -16.78 -10.75
CA PRO A 417 -18.97 -15.47 -11.07
C PRO A 417 -18.63 -15.09 -12.51
N ALA A 418 -19.53 -14.33 -13.16
CA ALA A 418 -19.31 -13.86 -14.52
C ALA A 418 -18.19 -12.80 -14.60
N GLY A 419 -17.52 -12.74 -15.75
CA GLY A 419 -16.47 -11.78 -16.03
C GLY A 419 -15.08 -12.25 -15.57
N VAL A 420 -14.11 -11.32 -15.59
CA VAL A 420 -12.71 -11.62 -15.24
C VAL A 420 -12.47 -11.39 -13.76
N TRP A 421 -12.02 -12.43 -13.08
CA TRP A 421 -11.67 -12.44 -11.67
C TRP A 421 -10.23 -12.94 -11.52
N PRO A 422 -9.23 -12.04 -11.51
CA PRO A 422 -7.84 -12.45 -11.33
C PRO A 422 -7.63 -13.19 -10.02
N ALA A 423 -6.69 -14.15 -10.00
CA ALA A 423 -6.39 -14.88 -8.78
C ALA A 423 -5.90 -13.97 -7.65
N GLY A 424 -6.43 -14.13 -6.44
CA GLY A 424 -6.12 -13.24 -5.32
C GLY A 424 -6.47 -13.80 -3.95
N ALA A 425 -6.05 -13.09 -2.90
CA ALA A 425 -6.40 -13.40 -1.53
C ALA A 425 -7.89 -13.09 -1.27
N VAL A 426 -8.55 -13.89 -0.43
CA VAL A 426 -9.94 -13.67 -0.01
C VAL A 426 -10.04 -13.72 1.52
N GLY A 427 -10.67 -12.68 2.10
CA GLY A 427 -11.16 -12.73 3.47
C GLY A 427 -12.53 -13.42 3.51
N LEU A 428 -12.68 -14.40 4.39
CA LEU A 428 -13.88 -15.22 4.50
C LEU A 428 -14.66 -14.85 5.76
N TYR A 429 -15.93 -14.56 5.58
CA TYR A 429 -16.86 -14.17 6.64
C TYR A 429 -18.08 -15.07 6.61
N ARG A 430 -18.55 -15.51 7.77
CA ARG A 430 -19.76 -16.30 7.94
C ARG A 430 -20.66 -15.63 8.95
N ASP A 431 -21.87 -15.30 8.55
CA ASP A 431 -22.90 -14.68 9.41
C ASP A 431 -22.38 -13.45 10.18
N GLY A 432 -21.58 -12.60 9.48
CA GLY A 432 -20.97 -11.40 10.02
C GLY A 432 -19.64 -11.60 10.78
N ALA A 433 -19.22 -12.85 11.04
CA ALA A 433 -17.96 -13.14 11.71
C ALA A 433 -16.85 -13.48 10.71
N PHE A 434 -15.64 -12.94 10.94
CA PHE A 434 -14.44 -13.34 10.19
C PHE A 434 -14.03 -14.77 10.58
N VAL A 435 -13.91 -15.66 9.60
CA VAL A 435 -13.57 -17.07 9.83
C VAL A 435 -12.19 -17.46 9.29
N GLY A 436 -11.55 -16.61 8.52
CA GLY A 436 -10.21 -16.86 8.03
C GLY A 436 -9.90 -16.21 6.69
N THR A 437 -8.73 -16.52 6.14
CA THR A 437 -8.31 -16.10 4.80
C THR A 437 -8.10 -17.31 3.92
N GLY A 438 -8.33 -17.12 2.62
CA GLY A 438 -8.10 -18.12 1.60
C GLY A 438 -7.53 -17.49 0.33
N ARG A 439 -7.59 -18.23 -0.75
CA ARG A 439 -7.23 -17.78 -2.09
C ARG A 439 -8.33 -18.13 -3.06
N ILE A 440 -8.70 -17.20 -3.92
CA ILE A 440 -9.57 -17.43 -5.06
C ILE A 440 -8.72 -17.53 -6.32
N ASP A 441 -8.98 -18.54 -7.13
CA ASP A 441 -8.47 -18.69 -8.49
C ASP A 441 -9.53 -19.43 -9.31
N PHE A 442 -10.36 -18.67 -10.01
CA PHE A 442 -11.43 -19.24 -10.83
C PHE A 442 -10.93 -19.83 -12.16
N ALA A 443 -9.68 -19.57 -12.54
CA ALA A 443 -9.07 -20.21 -13.71
C ALA A 443 -8.65 -21.65 -13.43
N SER A 444 -8.38 -21.97 -12.16
CA SER A 444 -8.06 -23.32 -11.68
C SER A 444 -9.33 -24.06 -11.30
N ALA A 445 -9.46 -25.32 -11.71
CA ALA A 445 -10.56 -26.17 -11.24
C ALA A 445 -10.45 -26.36 -9.73
N SER A 446 -11.50 -26.07 -9.00
CA SER A 446 -11.55 -26.38 -7.55
C SER A 446 -11.82 -27.87 -7.36
N ALA A 447 -11.08 -28.50 -6.44
CA ALA A 447 -11.20 -29.92 -6.15
C ALA A 447 -12.65 -30.33 -5.78
N GLY A 448 -13.17 -31.35 -6.46
CA GLY A 448 -14.49 -31.91 -6.20
C GLY A 448 -15.66 -30.97 -6.56
N THR A 449 -15.46 -30.09 -7.55
CA THR A 449 -16.53 -29.22 -8.03
C THR A 449 -16.97 -29.58 -9.45
N PRO A 450 -18.28 -29.45 -9.75
CA PRO A 450 -18.78 -29.50 -11.12
C PRO A 450 -18.12 -28.43 -12.00
N ALA A 451 -18.01 -28.68 -13.29
CA ALA A 451 -17.54 -27.68 -14.24
C ALA A 451 -18.36 -26.38 -14.14
N GLY A 452 -17.69 -25.24 -14.12
CA GLY A 452 -18.32 -23.92 -13.97
C GLY A 452 -18.76 -23.58 -12.53
N SER A 453 -18.36 -24.38 -11.55
CA SER A 453 -18.61 -24.10 -10.11
C SER A 453 -17.30 -23.88 -9.36
N THR A 454 -17.41 -23.32 -8.17
CA THR A 454 -16.29 -23.12 -7.25
C THR A 454 -16.71 -23.44 -5.81
N ASN A 455 -15.74 -23.83 -5.01
CA ASN A 455 -15.90 -24.09 -3.58
C ASN A 455 -15.16 -23.05 -2.75
N LEU A 456 -15.85 -22.46 -1.77
CA LEU A 456 -15.24 -21.61 -0.76
C LEU A 456 -15.47 -22.23 0.62
N SER A 457 -14.38 -22.36 1.41
CA SER A 457 -14.47 -22.89 2.77
C SER A 457 -14.68 -21.76 3.77
N PHE A 458 -15.79 -21.81 4.50
CA PHE A 458 -16.16 -20.81 5.50
C PHE A 458 -15.83 -21.24 6.93
N GLY A 459 -14.71 -21.94 7.08
CA GLY A 459 -14.16 -22.29 8.37
C GLY A 459 -14.77 -23.54 8.98
N ARG A 460 -14.36 -23.83 10.21
CA ARG A 460 -14.78 -25.00 10.96
C ARG A 460 -16.22 -24.88 11.41
N ASP A 461 -16.93 -26.01 11.37
CA ASP A 461 -18.28 -26.17 11.88
C ASP A 461 -18.25 -26.86 13.25
N GLU A 462 -18.28 -26.06 14.31
CA GLU A 462 -18.20 -26.55 15.70
C GLU A 462 -19.47 -27.30 16.17
N LEU A 463 -20.56 -27.20 15.43
CA LEU A 463 -21.79 -27.95 15.71
C LEU A 463 -21.81 -29.33 15.07
N VAL A 464 -20.76 -29.70 14.34
CA VAL A 464 -20.60 -31.04 13.81
C VAL A 464 -19.41 -31.72 14.50
N THR A 465 -19.71 -32.73 15.32
CA THR A 465 -18.68 -33.48 16.03
C THR A 465 -18.26 -34.68 15.20
N VAL A 466 -16.97 -34.78 14.93
CA VAL A 466 -16.38 -35.86 14.13
C VAL A 466 -15.48 -36.69 15.03
N ARG A 467 -15.55 -38.01 14.90
CA ARG A 467 -14.70 -38.95 15.62
C ARG A 467 -14.21 -40.06 14.69
N ALA A 468 -12.94 -40.39 14.77
CA ALA A 468 -12.35 -41.56 14.13
C ALA A 468 -12.07 -42.65 15.18
N GLU A 469 -12.57 -43.86 14.95
CA GLU A 469 -12.24 -44.97 15.82
C GLU A 469 -10.79 -45.43 15.60
N ALA A 470 -10.23 -46.09 16.58
CA ALA A 470 -8.90 -46.67 16.46
C ALA A 470 -8.84 -47.66 15.28
N VAL A 471 -7.78 -47.53 14.48
CA VAL A 471 -7.59 -48.40 13.31
C VAL A 471 -7.40 -49.83 13.75
N GLN A 472 -8.21 -50.76 13.22
CA GLN A 472 -8.01 -52.18 13.38
C GLN A 472 -7.16 -52.68 12.20
N ASP A 473 -5.97 -53.20 12.49
CA ASP A 473 -5.03 -53.69 11.48
C ASP A 473 -4.61 -55.11 11.85
N LEU A 474 -4.98 -56.09 11.03
CA LEU A 474 -4.74 -57.50 11.22
C LEU A 474 -3.94 -58.05 10.04
N THR A 475 -2.78 -58.62 10.32
CA THR A 475 -1.94 -59.25 9.30
C THR A 475 -1.88 -60.74 9.53
N GLY A 476 -2.17 -61.51 8.48
CA GLY A 476 -2.15 -62.98 8.50
C GLY A 476 -1.52 -63.58 7.24
N SER A 477 -1.49 -64.89 7.17
CA SER A 477 -1.02 -65.63 6.00
C SER A 477 -2.21 -66.29 5.31
N THR A 478 -2.25 -66.26 3.97
CA THR A 478 -3.30 -66.87 3.16
C THR A 478 -2.68 -67.60 1.95
N GLY A 479 -3.50 -68.37 1.23
CA GLY A 479 -3.11 -69.13 0.06
C GLY A 479 -2.73 -70.58 0.40
N PHE A 480 -2.66 -71.44 -0.66
CA PHE A 480 -2.22 -72.82 -0.53
C PHE A 480 -0.76 -72.85 -0.04
N THR A 481 -0.47 -73.38 1.09
CA THR A 481 0.84 -73.34 1.80
C THR A 481 1.24 -71.99 2.40
N GLY A 482 0.31 -71.02 2.54
CA GLY A 482 0.59 -69.71 3.16
C GLY A 482 1.58 -68.82 2.37
N SER A 483 1.58 -68.88 1.06
CA SER A 483 2.51 -68.16 0.16
C SER A 483 2.22 -66.66 0.02
N ARG A 484 1.07 -66.18 0.50
CA ARG A 484 0.68 -64.76 0.45
C ARG A 484 0.46 -64.21 1.85
N THR A 485 0.74 -62.94 2.01
CA THR A 485 0.38 -62.13 3.17
C THR A 485 -0.97 -61.46 2.90
N GLU A 486 -1.88 -61.52 3.87
CA GLU A 486 -3.15 -60.82 3.86
C GLU A 486 -3.15 -59.83 5.03
N ARG A 487 -3.36 -58.55 4.72
CA ARG A 487 -3.53 -57.49 5.70
C ARG A 487 -4.94 -56.93 5.59
N LYS A 488 -5.66 -56.95 6.70
CA LYS A 488 -7.02 -56.38 6.81
C LYS A 488 -6.97 -55.14 7.67
N THR A 489 -7.36 -54.03 7.09
CA THR A 489 -7.43 -52.73 7.80
C THR A 489 -8.88 -52.28 7.83
N ARG A 490 -9.39 -51.97 9.02
CA ARG A 490 -10.72 -51.41 9.19
C ARG A 490 -10.62 -50.03 9.83
N ARG A 491 -11.30 -49.07 9.23
CA ARG A 491 -11.48 -47.71 9.77
C ARG A 491 -12.98 -47.42 9.92
N ALA A 492 -13.36 -46.84 11.04
CA ALA A 492 -14.74 -46.45 11.29
C ALA A 492 -14.79 -44.99 11.78
N TYR A 493 -15.82 -44.31 11.39
CA TYR A 493 -16.04 -42.89 11.69
C TYR A 493 -17.45 -42.68 12.18
N SER A 494 -17.64 -41.74 13.13
CA SER A 494 -18.93 -41.23 13.53
C SER A 494 -18.99 -39.72 13.38
N VAL A 495 -20.11 -39.21 12.89
CA VAL A 495 -20.37 -37.79 12.70
C VAL A 495 -21.72 -37.43 13.31
N ASP A 496 -21.69 -36.52 14.30
CA ASP A 496 -22.88 -36.08 15.01
C ASP A 496 -23.26 -34.67 14.55
N ASN A 497 -24.46 -34.50 14.05
CA ASN A 497 -25.03 -33.19 13.70
C ASN A 497 -25.74 -32.57 14.91
N ARG A 498 -25.17 -31.52 15.49
CA ARG A 498 -25.78 -30.78 16.61
C ARG A 498 -26.54 -29.53 16.16
N HIS A 499 -26.59 -29.26 14.85
CA HIS A 499 -27.46 -28.20 14.33
C HIS A 499 -28.92 -28.51 14.58
N LYS A 500 -29.74 -27.48 14.59
CA LYS A 500 -31.19 -27.57 14.66
C LYS A 500 -31.84 -27.92 13.31
N THR A 501 -31.07 -27.98 12.25
CA THR A 501 -31.47 -28.25 10.87
C THR A 501 -30.67 -29.43 10.31
N ALA A 502 -31.21 -30.04 9.26
CA ALA A 502 -30.45 -31.04 8.51
C ALA A 502 -29.29 -30.38 7.74
N ILE A 503 -28.18 -31.11 7.63
CA ILE A 503 -26.99 -30.69 6.86
C ILE A 503 -26.71 -31.66 5.71
N THR A 504 -26.10 -31.18 4.65
CA THR A 504 -25.50 -32.06 3.62
C THR A 504 -24.09 -32.41 4.06
N LEU A 505 -23.93 -33.64 4.55
CA LEU A 505 -22.66 -34.15 5.03
C LEU A 505 -21.88 -34.82 3.89
N GLN A 506 -20.59 -34.49 3.76
CA GLN A 506 -19.63 -35.14 2.88
C GLN A 506 -18.43 -35.64 3.71
N VAL A 507 -18.21 -36.96 3.69
CA VAL A 507 -17.10 -37.61 4.41
C VAL A 507 -16.12 -38.15 3.38
N LEU A 508 -14.85 -37.75 3.50
CA LEU A 508 -13.77 -38.18 2.62
C LEU A 508 -12.90 -39.23 3.33
N HIS A 509 -12.51 -40.25 2.57
CA HIS A 509 -11.64 -41.31 3.06
C HIS A 509 -10.60 -41.67 1.99
N ALA A 510 -9.36 -41.92 2.42
CA ALA A 510 -8.28 -42.43 1.57
C ALA A 510 -8.25 -43.94 1.61
N ALA A 511 -8.59 -44.58 0.51
CA ALA A 511 -8.52 -46.02 0.32
C ALA A 511 -7.19 -46.44 -0.33
N PRO A 512 -6.62 -47.59 -0.04
CA PRO A 512 -5.39 -48.07 -0.66
C PRO A 512 -5.61 -48.33 -2.16
N VAL A 513 -4.65 -47.90 -2.99
CA VAL A 513 -4.65 -48.12 -4.45
C VAL A 513 -3.34 -48.85 -4.81
N SER A 514 -3.47 -50.03 -5.42
CA SER A 514 -2.30 -50.74 -5.93
C SER A 514 -1.80 -50.17 -7.25
N ARG A 515 -0.48 -50.00 -7.38
CA ARG A 515 0.22 -49.68 -8.63
C ARG A 515 1.00 -50.89 -9.18
N ASN A 516 0.86 -52.06 -8.50
CA ASN A 516 1.56 -53.28 -8.88
C ASN A 516 0.57 -54.44 -9.02
N GLU A 517 0.63 -55.16 -10.12
CA GLU A 517 -0.26 -56.30 -10.43
C GLU A 517 -0.21 -57.44 -9.40
N LYS A 518 0.89 -57.59 -8.65
CA LYS A 518 1.05 -58.62 -7.62
C LYS A 518 0.35 -58.27 -6.31
N ILE A 519 -0.10 -57.01 -6.15
CA ILE A 519 -0.79 -56.51 -4.95
C ILE A 519 -2.26 -56.39 -5.26
N GLU A 520 -3.08 -57.20 -4.65
CA GLU A 520 -4.53 -57.18 -4.78
C GLU A 520 -5.12 -56.35 -3.63
N VAL A 521 -6.04 -55.44 -3.95
CA VAL A 521 -6.79 -54.61 -2.98
C VAL A 521 -8.28 -54.83 -3.15
N GLU A 522 -8.93 -55.29 -2.11
CA GLU A 522 -10.39 -55.42 -2.02
C GLU A 522 -10.88 -54.43 -0.94
N SER A 523 -11.86 -53.59 -1.28
CA SER A 523 -12.41 -52.60 -0.37
C SER A 523 -13.90 -52.79 -0.21
N ARG A 524 -14.38 -52.73 1.05
CA ARG A 524 -15.80 -52.79 1.42
C ARG A 524 -16.16 -51.56 2.24
N TYR A 525 -17.27 -50.98 1.94
CA TYR A 525 -17.71 -49.74 2.56
C TYR A 525 -19.12 -49.89 3.11
N GLN A 526 -19.37 -49.23 4.24
CA GLN A 526 -20.72 -49.14 4.81
C GLN A 526 -20.95 -47.75 5.43
N PRO A 527 -21.97 -46.99 4.92
CA PRO A 527 -22.77 -47.26 3.72
C PRO A 527 -21.93 -47.25 2.44
N GLN A 528 -22.56 -47.61 1.31
CA GLN A 528 -21.87 -47.49 0.03
C GLN A 528 -21.57 -46.01 -0.27
N PRO A 529 -20.37 -45.66 -0.70
CA PRO A 529 -19.99 -44.29 -1.03
C PRO A 529 -20.66 -43.81 -2.31
N ALA A 530 -20.88 -42.49 -2.38
CA ALA A 530 -21.42 -41.84 -3.56
C ALA A 530 -20.40 -41.74 -4.69
N ASP A 531 -19.10 -41.68 -4.34
CA ASP A 531 -18.00 -41.58 -5.31
C ASP A 531 -16.76 -42.35 -4.77
N LEU A 532 -16.17 -43.18 -5.63
CA LEU A 532 -14.94 -43.98 -5.33
C LEU A 532 -13.65 -43.30 -5.83
N ALA A 533 -13.79 -42.26 -6.61
CA ALA A 533 -12.66 -41.51 -7.19
C ALA A 533 -12.94 -40.00 -7.15
N TRP A 534 -13.36 -39.53 -5.96
CA TRP A 534 -13.71 -38.14 -5.73
C TRP A 534 -12.61 -37.21 -6.24
N ASP A 535 -13.03 -36.16 -6.95
CA ASP A 535 -12.11 -35.23 -7.64
C ASP A 535 -11.20 -35.92 -8.67
N ARG A 536 -11.69 -36.95 -9.32
CA ARG A 536 -10.90 -37.77 -10.28
C ARG A 536 -9.60 -38.36 -9.68
N SER A 537 -9.55 -38.45 -8.34
CA SER A 537 -8.42 -39.00 -7.60
C SER A 537 -8.72 -40.46 -7.20
N PRO A 538 -8.13 -41.46 -7.88
CA PRO A 538 -8.30 -42.85 -7.50
C PRO A 538 -7.93 -43.10 -6.04
N GLY A 539 -8.79 -43.79 -5.30
CA GLY A 539 -8.62 -44.06 -3.88
C GLY A 539 -9.12 -42.95 -2.94
N THR A 540 -9.55 -41.81 -3.46
CA THR A 540 -10.27 -40.84 -2.62
C THR A 540 -11.76 -41.15 -2.69
N VAL A 541 -12.30 -41.68 -1.63
CA VAL A 541 -13.70 -42.11 -1.49
C VAL A 541 -14.50 -41.04 -0.81
N ALA A 542 -15.70 -40.74 -1.34
CA ALA A 542 -16.62 -39.78 -0.76
C ALA A 542 -17.99 -40.40 -0.46
N TRP A 543 -18.43 -40.30 0.78
CA TRP A 543 -19.82 -40.46 1.16
C TRP A 543 -20.49 -39.10 1.15
N GLN A 544 -21.68 -39.01 0.64
CA GLN A 544 -22.49 -37.80 0.67
C GLN A 544 -23.94 -38.15 1.01
N GLN A 545 -24.46 -37.55 2.07
CA GLN A 545 -25.84 -37.78 2.51
C GLN A 545 -26.39 -36.59 3.30
N SER A 546 -27.74 -36.52 3.39
CA SER A 546 -28.38 -35.59 4.32
C SER A 546 -28.37 -36.19 5.72
N LEU A 547 -27.90 -35.41 6.70
CA LEU A 547 -27.90 -35.79 8.12
C LEU A 547 -28.88 -34.89 8.87
N ALA A 548 -29.93 -35.47 9.40
CA ALA A 548 -30.99 -34.74 10.11
C ALA A 548 -30.47 -34.04 11.38
N ALA A 549 -31.21 -33.07 11.87
CA ALA A 549 -30.92 -32.37 13.13
C ALA A 549 -30.79 -33.35 14.30
N GLY A 550 -29.71 -33.26 15.07
CA GLY A 550 -29.46 -34.13 16.22
C GLY A 550 -29.14 -35.58 15.89
N ALA A 551 -28.99 -35.95 14.61
CA ALA A 551 -28.68 -37.31 14.19
C ALA A 551 -27.20 -37.59 14.13
N THR A 552 -26.84 -38.88 14.29
CA THR A 552 -25.48 -39.41 14.14
C THR A 552 -25.43 -40.31 12.91
N ALA A 553 -24.38 -40.16 12.09
CA ALA A 553 -24.09 -41.06 10.99
C ALA A 553 -22.78 -41.82 11.26
N GLN A 554 -22.77 -43.09 10.87
CA GLN A 554 -21.60 -43.97 10.98
C GLN A 554 -21.13 -44.39 9.60
N PHE A 555 -19.81 -44.42 9.42
CA PHE A 555 -19.16 -44.83 8.18
C PHE A 555 -18.05 -45.81 8.50
N SER A 556 -17.93 -46.85 7.69
CA SER A 556 -16.82 -47.78 7.82
C SER A 556 -16.23 -48.15 6.47
N ALA A 557 -14.93 -48.33 6.45
CA ALA A 557 -14.15 -48.81 5.33
C ALA A 557 -13.29 -49.98 5.79
N GLU A 558 -13.40 -51.13 5.12
CA GLU A 558 -12.57 -52.29 5.33
C GLU A 558 -11.78 -52.56 4.06
N HIS A 559 -10.45 -52.69 4.20
CA HIS A 559 -9.55 -52.95 3.09
C HIS A 559 -8.80 -54.25 3.35
N THR A 560 -8.85 -55.15 2.38
CA THR A 560 -8.08 -56.39 2.38
C THR A 560 -6.98 -56.28 1.32
N ILE A 561 -5.73 -56.26 1.73
CA ILE A 561 -4.55 -56.17 0.88
C ILE A 561 -3.85 -57.54 0.86
N ARG A 562 -3.71 -58.15 -0.32
CA ARG A 562 -3.05 -59.45 -0.50
C ARG A 562 -1.85 -59.29 -1.39
N TYR A 563 -0.69 -59.81 -0.95
CA TYR A 563 0.56 -59.73 -1.70
C TYR A 563 1.45 -60.94 -1.39
N PRO A 564 2.40 -61.33 -2.31
CA PRO A 564 3.38 -62.38 -2.07
C PRO A 564 4.28 -62.06 -0.85
N LYS A 565 4.67 -63.08 -0.08
CA LYS A 565 5.50 -62.92 1.13
C LYS A 565 6.89 -62.36 0.87
N ASP A 566 7.42 -62.53 -0.34
CA ASP A 566 8.73 -62.03 -0.77
C ASP A 566 8.73 -60.55 -1.14
N ILE A 567 7.56 -59.88 -1.14
CA ILE A 567 7.42 -58.47 -1.44
C ILE A 567 7.29 -57.68 -0.14
N GLN A 568 8.09 -56.62 0.00
CA GLN A 568 7.90 -55.62 1.03
C GLN A 568 7.00 -54.49 0.50
N LEU A 569 5.91 -54.20 1.22
CA LEU A 569 5.04 -53.09 0.89
C LEU A 569 5.75 -51.75 1.20
N GLN A 570 5.78 -50.88 0.24
CA GLN A 570 6.11 -49.46 0.44
C GLN A 570 4.82 -48.64 0.41
N GLU A 571 4.45 -48.10 1.57
CA GLU A 571 3.27 -47.23 1.70
C GLU A 571 3.71 -45.77 1.65
N ARG A 572 3.01 -44.98 0.84
CA ARG A 572 3.11 -43.50 0.84
C ARG A 572 1.69 -42.95 1.07
N GLN A 573 1.48 -42.31 2.19
CA GLN A 573 0.25 -41.61 2.51
C GLN A 573 0.37 -40.11 2.14
#